data_7a6c468acacfe5c3bd5f3c36d0606dcd
#
_entry.id   7a6c468acacfe5c3bd5f3c36d0606dcd
#
_cell.length_a   1.000
_cell.length_b   1.000
_cell.length_c   1.000
_cell.angle_alpha   90.00
_cell.angle_beta   90.00
_cell.angle_gamma   90.00
#
_symmetry.space_group_name_H-M   'P 1'
#
loop_
_entity.id
_entity.type
_entity.pdbx_description
1 polymer ?
#
loop_
_entity_poly.entity_id
_entity_poly.type
_entity_poly.pdbx_seq_one_letter_code
_entity_poly.pdbx_strand_id
1 'polypeptide(L)'
;VGMRFDDRVTGRLDKYAKQAKLIHLDIDPAEIDKNVKSTVPVWGDCKETLPMLTALVDEKKHTDWLNTFYGYSKQEKEIVIDQELHPASGEITMGEVVEALNELTNGNAIIVTDVGQHQMVACRYAKFNESKSNITSGGLGTMGFALPAAIGAKFGAPHREVVAIIGDGGFQMTLQELGTIMQAQVAVKMLILNNRFLGMVRQWQQLFHDKRYSFV
;
A
#
# COMPACT_ATOMS: atom_id res chain seq x y z
N VAL A 1 -9.97 4.21 13.02
CA VAL A 1 -8.78 3.96 13.82
C VAL A 1 -7.56 4.35 13.02
N GLY A 2 -6.68 5.26 13.55
CA GLY A 2 -5.45 5.69 12.90
C GLY A 2 -5.64 6.37 11.54
N MET A 3 -6.72 7.11 11.35
CA MET A 3 -7.09 7.65 10.06
C MET A 3 -6.86 9.16 10.00
N ARG A 4 -6.03 9.62 9.07
CA ARG A 4 -5.72 11.05 8.91
C ARG A 4 -6.82 11.87 8.23
N PHE A 5 -7.78 11.22 7.59
CA PHE A 5 -8.82 11.89 6.79
C PHE A 5 -8.24 12.89 5.79
N ASP A 6 -7.20 12.48 5.06
CA ASP A 6 -6.60 13.31 4.02
C ASP A 6 -7.53 13.44 2.78
N ASP A 7 -7.16 14.31 1.87
CA ASP A 7 -7.97 14.65 0.69
C ASP A 7 -8.21 13.47 -0.26
N ARG A 8 -7.32 12.46 -0.27
CA ARG A 8 -7.48 11.24 -1.09
C ARG A 8 -8.61 10.35 -0.57
N VAL A 9 -8.85 10.38 0.73
CA VAL A 9 -9.93 9.63 1.38
C VAL A 9 -11.22 10.42 1.41
N THR A 10 -11.15 11.69 1.77
CA THR A 10 -12.34 12.51 2.02
C THR A 10 -12.90 13.16 0.76
N GLY A 11 -12.05 13.45 -0.23
CA GLY A 11 -12.42 14.30 -1.33
C GLY A 11 -12.96 15.64 -0.81
N ARG A 12 -14.18 15.99 -1.16
CA ARG A 12 -14.84 17.20 -0.67
C ARG A 12 -15.31 17.05 0.78
N LEU A 13 -14.66 17.74 1.70
CA LEU A 13 -14.97 17.70 3.14
C LEU A 13 -16.41 18.11 3.46
N ASP A 14 -16.99 19.03 2.69
CA ASP A 14 -18.37 19.47 2.86
C ASP A 14 -19.41 18.38 2.53
N LYS A 15 -19.01 17.31 1.84
CA LYS A 15 -19.86 16.18 1.47
C LYS A 15 -19.47 14.85 2.16
N TYR A 16 -18.32 14.79 2.81
CA TYR A 16 -17.81 13.55 3.40
C TYR A 16 -18.61 13.14 4.63
N ALA A 17 -19.13 11.91 4.62
CA ALA A 17 -19.74 11.21 5.76
C ALA A 17 -20.81 12.02 6.55
N LYS A 18 -21.58 12.89 5.88
CA LYS A 18 -22.56 13.79 6.55
C LYS A 18 -23.68 13.08 7.32
N GLN A 19 -24.00 11.84 6.93
CA GLN A 19 -25.03 11.03 7.61
C GLN A 19 -24.47 10.16 8.74
N ALA A 20 -23.14 10.04 8.84
CA ALA A 20 -22.49 9.14 9.78
C ALA A 20 -22.11 9.86 11.09
N LYS A 21 -22.23 9.14 12.19
CA LYS A 21 -21.56 9.50 13.43
C LYS A 21 -20.15 8.94 13.37
N LEU A 22 -19.14 9.76 13.69
CA LEU A 22 -17.74 9.41 13.59
C LEU A 22 -17.13 9.20 14.98
N ILE A 23 -16.61 8.01 15.21
CA ILE A 23 -15.72 7.73 16.36
C ILE A 23 -14.30 7.72 15.80
N HIS A 24 -13.45 8.64 16.26
CA HIS A 24 -12.07 8.75 15.79
C HIS A 24 -11.11 8.34 16.89
N LEU A 25 -10.48 7.16 16.72
CA LEU A 25 -9.42 6.68 17.61
C LEU A 25 -8.07 6.95 16.96
N ASP A 26 -7.23 7.71 17.65
CA ASP A 26 -5.87 7.96 17.18
C ASP A 26 -4.91 8.10 18.35
N ILE A 27 -3.66 7.69 18.14
CA ILE A 27 -2.58 7.86 19.11
C ILE A 27 -2.01 9.28 19.07
N ASP A 28 -2.13 9.96 17.93
CA ASP A 28 -1.70 11.33 17.75
C ASP A 28 -2.87 12.29 17.97
N PRO A 29 -2.87 13.07 19.07
CA PRO A 29 -3.94 14.03 19.34
C PRO A 29 -4.04 15.13 18.29
N ALA A 30 -2.98 15.40 17.51
CA ALA A 30 -2.99 16.40 16.46
C ALA A 30 -3.79 15.96 15.22
N GLU A 31 -4.03 14.67 15.02
CA GLU A 31 -4.86 14.17 13.91
C GLU A 31 -6.37 14.19 14.27
N ILE A 32 -6.72 14.16 15.56
CA ILE A 32 -8.11 14.20 16.00
C ILE A 32 -8.73 15.56 15.65
N ASP A 33 -9.89 15.53 15.01
CA ASP A 33 -10.66 16.72 14.60
C ASP A 33 -9.96 17.67 13.61
N LYS A 34 -8.83 17.28 13.06
CA LYS A 34 -8.03 18.10 12.15
C LYS A 34 -8.77 18.41 10.84
N ASN A 35 -9.19 17.38 10.13
CA ASN A 35 -9.86 17.51 8.83
C ASN A 35 -11.37 17.24 8.92
N VAL A 36 -11.79 16.26 9.70
CA VAL A 36 -13.18 15.87 9.89
C VAL A 36 -13.49 15.90 11.37
N LYS A 37 -14.57 16.60 11.74
CA LYS A 37 -15.03 16.65 13.13
C LYS A 37 -15.58 15.30 13.55
N SER A 38 -15.04 14.74 14.63
CA SER A 38 -15.54 13.51 15.23
C SER A 38 -16.77 13.77 16.12
N THR A 39 -17.66 12.79 16.18
CA THR A 39 -18.75 12.78 17.17
C THR A 39 -18.20 12.38 18.53
N VAL A 40 -17.26 11.42 18.54
CA VAL A 40 -16.56 10.93 19.73
C VAL A 40 -15.06 10.84 19.41
N PRO A 41 -14.25 11.77 19.92
CA PRO A 41 -12.80 11.66 19.86
C PRO A 41 -12.30 10.68 20.92
N VAL A 42 -11.38 9.79 20.54
CA VAL A 42 -10.72 8.85 21.46
C VAL A 42 -9.22 8.95 21.23
N TRP A 43 -8.53 9.57 22.18
CA TRP A 43 -7.07 9.65 22.18
C TRP A 43 -6.48 8.47 22.94
N GLY A 44 -5.68 7.64 22.26
CA GLY A 44 -5.01 6.51 22.90
C GLY A 44 -4.48 5.50 21.91
N ASP A 45 -3.66 4.59 22.42
CA ASP A 45 -3.19 3.44 21.65
C ASP A 45 -4.38 2.48 21.38
N CYS A 46 -4.52 2.04 20.13
CA CYS A 46 -5.57 1.10 19.74
C CYS A 46 -5.43 -0.26 20.45
N LYS A 47 -4.23 -0.63 20.89
CA LYS A 47 -3.99 -1.81 21.71
C LYS A 47 -4.79 -1.79 23.02
N GLU A 48 -4.96 -0.61 23.61
CA GLU A 48 -5.72 -0.40 24.85
C GLU A 48 -7.19 -0.06 24.56
N THR A 49 -7.44 0.81 23.60
CA THR A 49 -8.78 1.37 23.35
C THR A 49 -9.72 0.41 22.64
N LEU A 50 -9.23 -0.45 21.70
CA LEU A 50 -10.07 -1.39 20.98
C LEU A 50 -10.67 -2.49 21.88
N PRO A 51 -9.92 -3.12 22.80
CA PRO A 51 -10.52 -4.08 23.76
C PRO A 51 -11.62 -3.44 24.62
N MET A 52 -11.43 -2.18 25.05
CA MET A 52 -12.44 -1.46 25.82
C MET A 52 -13.72 -1.22 25.01
N LEU A 53 -13.56 -0.82 23.72
CA LEU A 53 -14.70 -0.64 22.82
C LEU A 53 -15.40 -1.98 22.56
N THR A 54 -14.65 -3.04 22.31
CA THR A 54 -15.19 -4.38 22.04
C THR A 54 -16.05 -4.90 23.21
N ALA A 55 -15.67 -4.60 24.44
CA ALA A 55 -16.43 -4.97 25.62
C ALA A 55 -17.80 -4.25 25.76
N LEU A 56 -18.00 -3.16 25.02
CA LEU A 56 -19.20 -2.32 25.06
C LEU A 56 -20.18 -2.58 23.91
N VAL A 57 -19.80 -3.43 22.94
CA VAL A 57 -20.65 -3.70 21.75
C VAL A 57 -21.10 -5.15 21.72
N ASP A 58 -22.35 -5.36 21.30
CA ASP A 58 -22.90 -6.68 21.08
C ASP A 58 -22.42 -7.25 19.74
N GLU A 59 -22.22 -8.55 19.68
CA GLU A 59 -21.96 -9.25 18.42
C GLU A 59 -23.15 -9.13 17.46
N LYS A 60 -22.87 -8.67 16.23
CA LYS A 60 -23.85 -8.58 15.15
C LYS A 60 -23.30 -9.19 13.88
N LYS A 61 -24.11 -10.01 13.20
CA LYS A 61 -23.66 -10.76 12.01
C LYS A 61 -23.66 -9.93 10.72
N HIS A 62 -24.45 -8.88 10.62
CA HIS A 62 -24.55 -8.01 9.43
C HIS A 62 -24.61 -8.76 8.09
N THR A 63 -25.32 -9.89 8.03
CA THR A 63 -25.26 -10.87 6.92
C THR A 63 -25.60 -10.25 5.57
N ASP A 64 -26.65 -9.44 5.47
CA ASP A 64 -27.08 -8.83 4.20
C ASP A 64 -26.05 -7.82 3.68
N TRP A 65 -25.46 -7.05 4.59
CA TRP A 65 -24.41 -6.10 4.26
C TRP A 65 -23.15 -6.82 3.76
N LEU A 66 -22.72 -7.88 4.45
CA LEU A 66 -21.58 -8.70 4.02
C LEU A 66 -21.84 -9.39 2.67
N ASN A 67 -23.04 -9.94 2.44
CA ASN A 67 -23.41 -10.55 1.17
C ASN A 67 -23.35 -9.55 0.00
N THR A 68 -23.75 -8.31 0.25
CA THR A 68 -23.61 -7.23 -0.76
C THR A 68 -22.14 -6.99 -1.11
N PHE A 69 -21.26 -6.90 -0.12
CA PHE A 69 -19.82 -6.75 -0.36
C PHE A 69 -19.19 -7.96 -1.04
N TYR A 70 -19.58 -9.18 -0.68
CA TYR A 70 -19.13 -10.39 -1.39
C TYR A 70 -19.54 -10.37 -2.87
N GLY A 71 -20.74 -9.86 -3.17
CA GLY A 71 -21.18 -9.66 -4.56
C GLY A 71 -20.26 -8.70 -5.32
N TYR A 72 -19.90 -7.56 -4.74
CA TYR A 72 -18.96 -6.60 -5.34
C TYR A 72 -17.54 -7.18 -5.48
N SER A 73 -17.05 -7.88 -4.45
CA SER A 73 -15.74 -8.52 -4.51
C SER A 73 -15.65 -9.58 -5.62
N LYS A 74 -16.75 -10.32 -5.86
CA LYS A 74 -16.82 -11.27 -6.95
C LYS A 74 -16.75 -10.58 -8.31
N GLN A 75 -17.52 -9.51 -8.51
CA GLN A 75 -17.48 -8.71 -9.73
C GLN A 75 -16.09 -8.12 -9.98
N GLU A 76 -15.47 -7.55 -8.95
CA GLU A 76 -14.13 -7.00 -9.02
C GLU A 76 -13.10 -8.07 -9.41
N LYS A 77 -13.22 -9.27 -8.81
CA LYS A 77 -12.35 -10.39 -9.15
C LYS A 77 -12.44 -10.73 -10.63
N GLU A 78 -13.64 -10.93 -11.15
CA GLU A 78 -13.88 -11.35 -12.55
C GLU A 78 -13.48 -10.26 -13.57
N ILE A 79 -13.76 -8.99 -13.27
CA ILE A 79 -13.56 -7.89 -14.23
C ILE A 79 -12.15 -7.31 -14.20
N VAL A 80 -11.48 -7.32 -13.03
CA VAL A 80 -10.20 -6.63 -12.82
C VAL A 80 -9.11 -7.62 -12.40
N ILE A 81 -9.31 -8.32 -11.27
CA ILE A 81 -8.21 -9.04 -10.63
C ILE A 81 -7.72 -10.20 -11.50
N ASP A 82 -8.63 -11.01 -12.02
CA ASP A 82 -8.27 -12.16 -12.85
C ASP A 82 -7.56 -11.74 -14.14
N GLN A 83 -7.91 -10.57 -14.70
CA GLN A 83 -7.24 -10.02 -15.87
C GLN A 83 -5.85 -9.46 -15.57
N GLU A 84 -5.63 -8.90 -14.38
CA GLU A 84 -4.33 -8.38 -13.96
C GLU A 84 -3.36 -9.48 -13.51
N LEU A 85 -3.88 -10.52 -12.86
CA LEU A 85 -3.05 -11.62 -12.34
C LEU A 85 -2.85 -12.75 -13.38
N HIS A 86 -3.82 -12.96 -14.27
CA HIS A 86 -3.82 -14.06 -15.23
C HIS A 86 -4.30 -13.58 -16.60
N PRO A 87 -3.60 -12.65 -17.26
CA PRO A 87 -4.00 -12.16 -18.57
C PRO A 87 -3.99 -13.30 -19.59
N ALA A 88 -4.99 -13.33 -20.48
CA ALA A 88 -5.12 -14.39 -21.50
C ALA A 88 -4.01 -14.34 -22.56
N SER A 89 -3.39 -13.20 -22.75
CA SER A 89 -2.30 -12.98 -23.70
C SER A 89 -1.64 -11.64 -23.46
N GLY A 90 -0.46 -11.43 -24.00
CA GLY A 90 0.19 -10.14 -24.02
C GLY A 90 1.51 -10.11 -23.28
N GLU A 91 1.88 -8.92 -22.87
CA GLU A 91 3.09 -8.66 -22.08
C GLU A 91 2.84 -8.98 -20.62
N ILE A 92 3.90 -9.30 -19.90
CA ILE A 92 3.86 -9.57 -18.45
C ILE A 92 3.29 -8.35 -17.71
N THR A 93 2.27 -8.56 -16.91
CA THR A 93 1.68 -7.53 -16.05
C THR A 93 2.43 -7.41 -14.72
N MET A 94 2.31 -6.27 -14.06
CA MET A 94 2.84 -6.10 -12.70
C MET A 94 2.13 -7.05 -11.71
N GLY A 95 0.84 -7.35 -11.94
CA GLY A 95 0.06 -8.28 -11.13
C GLY A 95 0.60 -9.70 -11.17
N GLU A 96 0.89 -10.23 -12.37
CA GLU A 96 1.52 -11.56 -12.54
C GLU A 96 2.86 -11.65 -11.80
N VAL A 97 3.68 -10.59 -11.87
CA VAL A 97 4.98 -10.57 -11.17
C VAL A 97 4.79 -10.63 -9.65
N VAL A 98 3.80 -9.92 -9.11
CA VAL A 98 3.50 -9.95 -7.67
C VAL A 98 2.92 -11.30 -7.26
N GLU A 99 2.07 -11.92 -8.09
CA GLU A 99 1.54 -13.26 -7.78
C GLU A 99 2.64 -14.33 -7.82
N ALA A 100 3.51 -14.31 -8.83
CA ALA A 100 4.69 -15.19 -8.85
C ALA A 100 5.59 -15.00 -7.61
N LEU A 101 5.74 -13.77 -7.14
CA LEU A 101 6.48 -13.48 -5.90
C LEU A 101 5.78 -14.08 -4.68
N ASN A 102 4.45 -13.99 -4.59
CA ASN A 102 3.67 -14.62 -3.53
C ASN A 102 3.88 -16.14 -3.50
N GLU A 103 3.84 -16.79 -4.65
CA GLU A 103 4.05 -18.23 -4.77
C GLU A 103 5.48 -18.63 -4.35
N LEU A 104 6.49 -17.93 -4.87
CA LEU A 104 7.91 -18.23 -4.59
C LEU A 104 8.29 -18.02 -3.13
N THR A 105 7.67 -17.05 -2.45
CA THR A 105 7.97 -16.71 -1.06
C THR A 105 6.98 -17.27 -0.07
N ASN A 106 5.89 -17.85 -0.56
CA ASN A 106 4.75 -18.30 0.26
C ASN A 106 4.28 -17.20 1.24
N GLY A 107 4.32 -15.94 0.83
CA GLY A 107 3.94 -14.78 1.65
C GLY A 107 4.84 -14.49 2.86
N ASN A 108 6.04 -15.08 2.93
CA ASN A 108 6.93 -14.93 4.09
C ASN A 108 8.04 -13.88 3.88
N ALA A 109 8.16 -13.32 2.67
CA ALA A 109 9.14 -12.27 2.41
C ALA A 109 8.75 -10.94 3.07
N ILE A 110 9.76 -10.15 3.37
CA ILE A 110 9.59 -8.71 3.60
C ILE A 110 9.60 -8.04 2.23
N ILE A 111 8.50 -7.40 1.87
CA ILE A 111 8.37 -6.65 0.62
C ILE A 111 8.54 -5.18 0.93
N VAL A 112 9.53 -4.58 0.28
CA VAL A 112 9.82 -3.14 0.39
C VAL A 112 9.47 -2.50 -0.94
N THR A 113 8.49 -1.59 -0.94
CA THR A 113 8.08 -0.94 -2.19
C THR A 113 8.63 0.48 -2.29
N ASP A 114 9.04 0.83 -3.49
CA ASP A 114 9.23 2.23 -3.87
C ASP A 114 7.86 2.89 -4.13
N VAL A 115 7.83 4.11 -4.64
CA VAL A 115 6.59 4.84 -4.90
C VAL A 115 6.29 4.92 -6.39
N GLY A 116 5.08 4.49 -6.76
CA GLY A 116 4.62 4.42 -8.14
C GLY A 116 3.50 3.41 -8.35
N GLN A 117 3.17 3.11 -9.61
CA GLN A 117 2.14 2.10 -9.94
C GLN A 117 2.49 0.72 -9.37
N HIS A 118 3.76 0.33 -9.40
CA HIS A 118 4.25 -0.91 -8.80
C HIS A 118 3.96 -1.02 -7.28
N GLN A 119 4.01 0.10 -6.55
CA GLN A 119 3.61 0.16 -5.14
C GLN A 119 2.12 -0.16 -4.99
N MET A 120 1.27 0.46 -5.81
CA MET A 120 -0.18 0.25 -5.77
C MET A 120 -0.52 -1.21 -6.03
N VAL A 121 0.10 -1.80 -7.05
CA VAL A 121 -0.09 -3.22 -7.42
C VAL A 121 0.43 -4.15 -6.32
N ALA A 122 1.61 -3.88 -5.76
CA ALA A 122 2.16 -4.67 -4.66
C ALA A 122 1.27 -4.57 -3.40
N CYS A 123 0.80 -3.37 -3.04
CA CYS A 123 -0.11 -3.20 -1.90
C CYS A 123 -1.45 -3.90 -2.09
N ARG A 124 -1.89 -4.08 -3.33
CA ARG A 124 -3.16 -4.74 -3.66
C ARG A 124 -3.05 -6.26 -3.63
N TYR A 125 -1.98 -6.82 -4.15
CA TYR A 125 -1.87 -8.25 -4.46
C TYR A 125 -0.85 -9.03 -3.63
N ALA A 126 0.11 -8.36 -2.98
CA ALA A 126 1.09 -9.05 -2.17
C ALA A 126 0.45 -9.69 -0.93
N LYS A 127 0.84 -10.92 -0.65
CA LYS A 127 0.36 -11.70 0.50
C LYS A 127 1.39 -11.64 1.63
N PHE A 128 0.92 -11.51 2.85
CA PHE A 128 1.77 -11.40 4.04
C PHE A 128 1.27 -12.34 5.14
N ASN A 129 2.11 -13.25 5.59
CA ASN A 129 1.81 -14.18 6.68
C ASN A 129 2.34 -13.68 8.03
N GLU A 130 3.25 -12.71 8.02
CA GLU A 130 3.87 -12.17 9.22
C GLU A 130 3.69 -10.66 9.32
N SER A 131 3.67 -10.14 10.53
CA SER A 131 3.70 -8.70 10.77
C SER A 131 5.00 -8.06 10.30
N LYS A 132 5.00 -6.75 10.05
CA LYS A 132 6.18 -5.97 9.60
C LYS A 132 6.78 -6.49 8.29
N SER A 133 5.96 -7.07 7.42
CA SER A 133 6.39 -7.61 6.12
C SER A 133 6.17 -6.66 4.96
N ASN A 134 5.35 -5.61 5.13
CA ASN A 134 5.15 -4.55 4.14
C ASN A 134 5.83 -3.27 4.60
N ILE A 135 6.85 -2.83 3.87
CA ILE A 135 7.60 -1.60 4.16
C ILE A 135 7.47 -0.67 2.97
N THR A 136 6.91 0.50 3.20
CA THR A 136 6.67 1.49 2.14
C THR A 136 6.67 2.91 2.70
N SER A 137 7.01 3.90 1.85
CA SER A 137 6.89 5.32 2.20
C SER A 137 5.43 5.78 2.09
N GLY A 138 4.55 5.24 2.95
CA GLY A 138 3.11 5.48 2.90
C GLY A 138 2.69 6.90 3.34
N GLY A 139 3.51 7.56 4.14
CA GLY A 139 3.23 8.92 4.62
C GLY A 139 3.65 10.01 3.64
N LEU A 140 4.90 10.00 3.23
CA LEU A 140 5.49 11.04 2.38
C LEU A 140 5.51 10.69 0.89
N GLY A 141 5.37 9.41 0.53
CA GLY A 141 5.39 8.99 -0.87
C GLY A 141 6.74 9.25 -1.55
N THR A 142 7.84 8.90 -0.89
CA THR A 142 9.20 9.23 -1.34
C THR A 142 9.69 8.23 -2.38
N MET A 143 9.89 8.65 -3.61
CA MET A 143 10.57 7.85 -4.63
C MET A 143 12.05 7.65 -4.26
N GLY A 144 12.62 6.50 -4.62
CA GLY A 144 13.98 6.11 -4.22
C GLY A 144 14.06 5.49 -2.82
N PHE A 145 12.94 5.34 -2.11
CA PHE A 145 12.89 4.80 -0.76
C PHE A 145 13.25 3.31 -0.68
N ALA A 146 12.84 2.51 -1.67
CA ALA A 146 12.84 1.04 -1.52
C ALA A 146 14.24 0.44 -1.35
N LEU A 147 15.21 0.86 -2.13
CA LEU A 147 16.55 0.24 -2.10
C LEU A 147 17.24 0.43 -0.73
N PRO A 148 17.40 1.66 -0.20
CA PRO A 148 17.99 1.85 1.13
C PRO A 148 17.15 1.22 2.25
N ALA A 149 15.81 1.27 2.15
CA ALA A 149 14.94 0.67 3.15
C ALA A 149 15.04 -0.87 3.15
N ALA A 150 15.22 -1.50 2.00
CA ALA A 150 15.42 -2.95 1.89
C ALA A 150 16.76 -3.39 2.51
N ILE A 151 17.82 -2.60 2.36
CA ILE A 151 19.08 -2.82 3.05
C ILE A 151 18.86 -2.80 4.56
N GLY A 152 18.18 -1.77 5.07
CA GLY A 152 17.85 -1.66 6.48
C GLY A 152 16.96 -2.81 6.98
N ALA A 153 15.97 -3.22 6.20
CA ALA A 153 15.11 -4.36 6.52
C ALA A 153 15.90 -5.68 6.63
N LYS A 154 16.87 -5.88 5.73
CA LYS A 154 17.73 -7.07 5.77
C LYS A 154 18.68 -7.09 6.98
N PHE A 155 19.19 -5.93 7.39
CA PHE A 155 19.94 -5.83 8.65
C PHE A 155 19.06 -6.13 9.87
N GLY A 156 17.83 -5.62 9.89
CA GLY A 156 16.89 -5.84 10.99
C GLY A 156 16.32 -7.27 11.06
N ALA A 157 16.27 -7.98 9.92
CA ALA A 157 15.74 -9.33 9.80
C ALA A 157 16.62 -10.20 8.89
N PRO A 158 17.87 -10.53 9.31
CA PRO A 158 18.86 -11.20 8.46
C PRO A 158 18.44 -12.60 8.01
N HIS A 159 17.56 -13.25 8.75
CA HIS A 159 17.04 -14.59 8.45
C HIS A 159 15.85 -14.60 7.46
N ARG A 160 15.25 -13.44 7.17
CA ARG A 160 14.12 -13.33 6.25
C ARG A 160 14.58 -12.95 4.84
N GLU A 161 13.84 -13.40 3.85
CA GLU A 161 13.97 -12.86 2.49
C GLU A 161 13.44 -11.43 2.43
N VAL A 162 14.23 -10.56 1.80
CA VAL A 162 13.84 -9.16 1.56
C VAL A 162 13.83 -8.90 0.07
N VAL A 163 12.69 -8.46 -0.44
CA VAL A 163 12.50 -8.14 -1.86
C VAL A 163 12.11 -6.67 -1.99
N ALA A 164 12.91 -5.91 -2.70
CA ALA A 164 12.61 -4.53 -3.07
C ALA A 164 11.89 -4.51 -4.42
N ILE A 165 10.64 -4.05 -4.46
CA ILE A 165 9.88 -3.82 -5.69
C ILE A 165 10.02 -2.36 -6.07
N ILE A 166 10.68 -2.09 -7.17
CA ILE A 166 11.15 -0.75 -7.54
C ILE A 166 10.75 -0.45 -8.99
N GLY A 167 10.28 0.75 -9.26
CA GLY A 167 10.16 1.25 -10.63
C GLY A 167 11.52 1.69 -11.18
N ASP A 168 11.66 1.69 -12.51
CA ASP A 168 12.89 2.11 -13.20
C ASP A 168 13.33 3.53 -12.80
N GLY A 169 12.40 4.48 -12.71
CA GLY A 169 12.70 5.84 -12.26
C GLY A 169 13.14 5.93 -10.79
N GLY A 170 12.46 5.20 -9.89
CA GLY A 170 12.82 5.17 -8.48
C GLY A 170 14.18 4.51 -8.22
N PHE A 171 14.50 3.45 -8.97
CA PHE A 171 15.79 2.78 -8.87
C PHE A 171 16.96 3.73 -9.18
N GLN A 172 16.82 4.57 -10.20
CA GLN A 172 17.86 5.52 -10.56
C GLN A 172 18.15 6.56 -9.46
N MET A 173 17.17 6.87 -8.61
CA MET A 173 17.34 7.92 -7.58
C MET A 173 18.28 7.51 -6.44
N THR A 174 18.43 6.22 -6.17
CA THR A 174 19.25 5.69 -5.07
C THR A 174 20.15 4.53 -5.50
N LEU A 175 20.43 4.39 -6.79
CA LEU A 175 21.26 3.29 -7.32
C LEU A 175 22.67 3.23 -6.71
N GLN A 176 23.19 4.36 -6.19
CA GLN A 176 24.47 4.39 -5.47
C GLN A 176 24.50 3.47 -4.24
N GLU A 177 23.35 3.12 -3.68
CA GLU A 177 23.24 2.16 -2.56
C GLU A 177 23.65 0.74 -2.94
N LEU A 178 23.84 0.45 -4.21
CA LEU A 178 24.51 -0.79 -4.64
C LEU A 178 25.94 -0.90 -4.08
N GLY A 179 26.60 0.24 -3.90
CA GLY A 179 27.89 0.30 -3.21
C GLY A 179 27.78 -0.14 -1.75
N THR A 180 26.75 0.29 -1.05
CA THR A 180 26.45 -0.12 0.33
C THR A 180 26.18 -1.64 0.41
N ILE A 181 25.39 -2.18 -0.54
CA ILE A 181 25.11 -3.62 -0.63
C ILE A 181 26.41 -4.42 -0.79
N MET A 182 27.28 -3.98 -1.68
CA MET A 182 28.57 -4.65 -1.94
C MET A 182 29.51 -4.56 -0.75
N GLN A 183 29.64 -3.40 -0.13
CA GLN A 183 30.51 -3.18 1.02
C GLN A 183 30.03 -3.97 2.25
N ALA A 184 28.75 -3.97 2.51
CA ALA A 184 28.16 -4.62 3.67
C ALA A 184 27.78 -6.10 3.44
N GLN A 185 27.94 -6.61 2.23
CA GLN A 185 27.58 -7.99 1.83
C GLN A 185 26.12 -8.34 2.19
N VAL A 186 25.20 -7.43 1.92
CA VAL A 186 23.78 -7.56 2.27
C VAL A 186 23.01 -8.21 1.13
N ALA A 187 22.35 -9.33 1.40
CA ALA A 187 21.55 -10.05 0.40
C ALA A 187 20.14 -9.47 0.28
N VAL A 188 19.94 -8.50 -0.61
CA VAL A 188 18.65 -7.95 -0.99
C VAL A 188 18.30 -8.37 -2.42
N LYS A 189 17.08 -8.83 -2.64
CA LYS A 189 16.55 -9.09 -3.98
C LYS A 189 15.88 -7.83 -4.53
N MET A 190 16.29 -7.41 -5.71
CA MET A 190 15.75 -6.22 -6.38
C MET A 190 14.91 -6.67 -7.57
N LEU A 191 13.62 -6.36 -7.53
CA LEU A 191 12.66 -6.60 -8.58
C LEU A 191 12.31 -5.26 -9.24
N ILE A 192 12.94 -4.98 -10.39
CA ILE A 192 12.75 -3.72 -11.09
C ILE A 192 11.64 -3.89 -12.12
N LEU A 193 10.52 -3.21 -11.91
CA LEU A 193 9.38 -3.18 -12.82
C LEU A 193 9.53 -1.99 -13.77
N ASN A 194 10.16 -2.27 -14.92
CA ASN A 194 10.49 -1.25 -15.91
C ASN A 194 9.36 -1.08 -16.92
N ASN A 195 8.59 0.00 -16.79
CA ASN A 195 7.59 0.42 -17.76
C ASN A 195 8.04 1.60 -18.63
N ARG A 196 9.28 2.08 -18.44
CA ARG A 196 9.90 3.21 -19.14
C ARG A 196 9.22 4.56 -18.91
N PHE A 197 8.47 4.68 -17.82
CA PHE A 197 7.75 5.90 -17.49
C PHE A 197 7.74 6.15 -15.98
N LEU A 198 7.58 7.41 -15.60
CA LEU A 198 7.06 7.76 -14.28
C LEU A 198 5.55 7.51 -14.28
N GLY A 199 5.17 6.24 -14.12
CA GLY A 199 3.83 5.72 -14.44
C GLY A 199 2.68 6.46 -13.79
N MET A 200 2.78 6.83 -12.50
CA MET A 200 1.74 7.60 -11.82
C MET A 200 1.63 9.02 -12.36
N VAL A 201 2.74 9.69 -12.66
CA VAL A 201 2.74 11.05 -13.24
C VAL A 201 2.08 11.02 -14.61
N ARG A 202 2.47 10.04 -15.45
CA ARG A 202 1.88 9.84 -16.77
C ARG A 202 0.37 9.57 -16.68
N GLN A 203 -0.06 8.75 -15.73
CA GLN A 203 -1.47 8.45 -15.50
C GLN A 203 -2.28 9.72 -15.18
N TRP A 204 -1.76 10.60 -14.32
CA TRP A 204 -2.39 11.88 -14.03
C TRP A 204 -2.48 12.79 -15.27
N GLN A 205 -1.43 12.88 -16.03
CA GLN A 205 -1.43 13.64 -17.27
C GLN A 205 -2.42 13.09 -18.30
N GLN A 206 -2.58 11.77 -18.33
CA GLN A 206 -3.56 11.12 -19.18
C GLN A 206 -5.01 11.41 -18.75
N LEU A 207 -5.30 11.36 -17.45
CA LEU A 207 -6.65 11.50 -16.90
C LEU A 207 -7.12 12.95 -16.82
N PHE A 208 -6.23 13.89 -16.53
CA PHE A 208 -6.59 15.27 -16.16
C PHE A 208 -5.96 16.35 -17.03
N HIS A 209 -5.02 16.00 -17.94
CA HIS A 209 -4.29 16.97 -18.74
C HIS A 209 -4.29 16.63 -20.23
N ASP A 210 -5.35 16.01 -20.75
CA ASP A 210 -5.56 15.72 -22.18
C ASP A 210 -4.37 14.99 -22.84
N LYS A 211 -3.71 14.09 -22.10
CA LYS A 211 -2.51 13.35 -22.54
C LYS A 211 -1.32 14.25 -22.92
N ARG A 212 -1.25 15.46 -22.38
CA ARG A 212 -0.10 16.35 -22.57
C ARG A 212 1.06 15.89 -21.68
N TYR A 213 1.80 14.91 -22.19
CA TYR A 213 2.89 14.28 -21.45
C TYR A 213 4.12 15.20 -21.38
N SER A 214 4.70 15.32 -20.17
CA SER A 214 5.89 16.10 -19.90
C SER A 214 6.68 15.47 -18.75
N PHE A 215 7.96 15.25 -18.97
CA PHE A 215 8.88 14.67 -17.98
C PHE A 215 8.41 13.34 -17.36
N VAL A 216 7.94 12.44 -18.18
CA VAL A 216 7.40 11.14 -17.75
C VAL A 216 8.12 9.98 -18.41
#